data_87f990dcb0572f021c8722154057efd8
#
_entry.id   87f990dcb0572f021c8722154057efd8
#
_cell.length_a   1.000
_cell.length_b   1.000
_cell.length_c   1.000
_cell.angle_alpha   90.00
_cell.angle_beta   90.00
_cell.angle_gamma   90.00
#
_symmetry.space_group_name_H-M   'P 1'
#
loop_
_entity.id
_entity.type
_entity.pdbx_description
1 polymer ?
#
loop_
_entity_poly.entity_id
_entity_poly.type
_entity_poly.pdbx_seq_one_letter_code
_entity_poly.pdbx_strand_id
1 'polypeptide(L)'
;MLKALGDETRFSMYRELAASTRGCSAQELADSLGLHANTVRLHLDRLREAGLVEVEAVHRGTVGRPTHIYSLAPGAPGLGFDPPSYTLLSGLLAALAERVGADGVEATEIGRAWGAEAGRRTRSRSCVAALAGEMERLGFEPATETAGQTSDMAFTRCPFRELAEAYPELVCNLHRGISEGIVAEVGGGTVEDFATLYDRDPCRVSVAVS
;
A
#
# COMPACT_ATOMS: atom_id res chain seq x y z
N MET A 1 -13.25 11.05 6.44
CA MET A 1 -12.81 10.57 5.11
C MET A 1 -13.99 10.21 4.22
N LEU A 2 -14.78 9.15 4.43
CA LEU A 2 -15.92 8.74 3.59
C LEU A 2 -16.94 9.87 3.36
N LYS A 3 -17.25 10.67 4.38
CA LYS A 3 -18.15 11.82 4.27
C LYS A 3 -17.62 12.93 3.34
N ALA A 4 -16.32 13.07 3.21
CA ALA A 4 -15.70 14.02 2.27
C ALA A 4 -15.84 13.55 0.82
N LEU A 5 -15.72 12.26 0.55
CA LEU A 5 -15.83 11.66 -0.79
C LEU A 5 -17.28 11.32 -1.20
N GLY A 6 -18.25 11.46 -0.30
CA GLY A 6 -19.67 11.24 -0.61
C GLY A 6 -20.33 12.30 -1.50
N ASP A 7 -19.59 13.34 -1.88
CA ASP A 7 -20.04 14.36 -2.83
C ASP A 7 -19.41 14.05 -4.19
N GLU A 8 -20.23 14.00 -5.23
CA GLU A 8 -19.84 13.60 -6.59
C GLU A 8 -18.73 14.47 -7.18
N THR A 9 -18.79 15.78 -6.93
CA THR A 9 -17.77 16.73 -7.41
C THR A 9 -16.43 16.49 -6.72
N ARG A 10 -16.40 16.30 -5.39
CA ARG A 10 -15.18 16.00 -4.66
C ARG A 10 -14.60 14.64 -5.05
N PHE A 11 -15.46 13.66 -5.26
CA PHE A 11 -15.05 12.34 -5.75
C PHE A 11 -14.40 12.42 -7.13
N SER A 12 -15.00 13.18 -8.06
CA SER A 12 -14.45 13.40 -9.40
C SER A 12 -13.10 14.11 -9.35
N MET A 13 -12.94 15.14 -8.51
CA MET A 13 -11.66 15.81 -8.30
C MET A 13 -10.61 14.86 -7.72
N TYR A 14 -10.99 14.04 -6.74
CA TYR A 14 -10.10 13.05 -6.14
C TYR A 14 -9.60 12.05 -7.19
N ARG A 15 -10.47 11.58 -8.06
CA ARG A 15 -10.12 10.67 -9.17
C ARG A 15 -9.17 11.32 -10.18
N GLU A 16 -9.39 12.58 -10.55
CA GLU A 16 -8.47 13.31 -11.43
C GLU A 16 -7.08 13.47 -10.80
N LEU A 17 -7.03 13.79 -9.50
CA LEU A 17 -5.76 13.88 -8.76
C LEU A 17 -5.07 12.52 -8.65
N ALA A 18 -5.82 11.43 -8.46
CA ALA A 18 -5.27 10.07 -8.43
C ALA A 18 -4.66 9.65 -9.78
N ALA A 19 -5.24 10.10 -10.88
CA ALA A 19 -4.71 9.84 -12.23
C ALA A 19 -3.50 10.71 -12.59
N SER A 20 -3.24 11.79 -11.84
CA SER A 20 -2.16 12.74 -12.14
C SER A 20 -0.86 12.40 -11.43
N THR A 21 0.22 12.23 -12.16
CA THR A 21 1.57 12.00 -11.61
C THR A 21 2.26 13.27 -11.12
N ARG A 22 1.79 14.46 -11.52
CA ARG A 22 2.40 15.77 -11.20
C ARG A 22 1.53 16.68 -10.33
N GLY A 23 0.37 16.17 -9.90
CA GLY A 23 -0.66 17.01 -9.31
C GLY A 23 -1.35 17.93 -10.34
N CYS A 24 -2.33 18.70 -9.90
CA CYS A 24 -3.11 19.61 -10.73
C CYS A 24 -3.30 20.96 -10.04
N SER A 25 -3.35 22.04 -10.82
CA SER A 25 -3.83 23.33 -10.34
C SER A 25 -5.36 23.34 -10.24
N ALA A 26 -5.92 24.27 -9.48
CA ALA A 26 -7.37 24.45 -9.42
C ALA A 26 -7.98 24.83 -10.78
N GLN A 27 -7.20 25.48 -11.65
CA GLN A 27 -7.65 25.82 -13.00
C GLN A 27 -7.70 24.57 -13.91
N GLU A 28 -6.66 23.73 -13.89
CA GLU A 28 -6.64 22.48 -14.67
C GLU A 28 -7.80 21.57 -14.28
N LEU A 29 -8.09 21.42 -12.96
CA LEU A 29 -9.25 20.66 -12.48
C LEU A 29 -10.59 21.31 -12.89
N ALA A 30 -10.67 22.63 -12.90
CA ALA A 30 -11.87 23.34 -13.32
C ALA A 30 -12.14 23.09 -14.81
N ASP A 31 -11.12 23.17 -15.63
CA ASP A 31 -11.20 22.95 -17.09
C ASP A 31 -11.56 21.49 -17.40
N SER A 32 -10.95 20.52 -16.71
CA SER A 32 -11.24 19.08 -16.87
C SER A 32 -12.66 18.72 -16.49
N LEU A 33 -13.18 19.30 -15.40
CA LEU A 33 -14.49 18.94 -14.83
C LEU A 33 -15.63 19.87 -15.30
N GLY A 34 -15.35 20.88 -16.11
CA GLY A 34 -16.35 21.84 -16.57
C GLY A 34 -16.89 22.72 -15.44
N LEU A 35 -16.07 23.06 -14.45
CA LEU A 35 -16.46 23.79 -13.26
C LEU A 35 -15.78 25.16 -13.19
N HIS A 36 -16.32 26.06 -12.35
CA HIS A 36 -15.63 27.31 -12.07
C HIS A 36 -14.49 27.12 -11.06
N ALA A 37 -13.33 27.72 -11.27
CA ALA A 37 -12.14 27.56 -10.42
C ALA A 37 -12.38 27.88 -8.93
N ASN A 38 -13.28 28.82 -8.62
CA ASN A 38 -13.65 29.10 -7.22
C ASN A 38 -14.42 27.95 -6.56
N THR A 39 -15.30 27.28 -7.31
CA THR A 39 -16.02 26.09 -6.85
C THR A 39 -15.02 24.95 -6.56
N VAL A 40 -14.06 24.75 -7.48
CA VAL A 40 -12.99 23.75 -7.30
C VAL A 40 -12.19 24.00 -6.04
N ARG A 41 -11.79 25.27 -5.79
CA ARG A 41 -11.03 25.60 -4.55
C ARG A 41 -11.79 25.25 -3.28
N LEU A 42 -13.10 25.51 -3.22
CA LEU A 42 -13.92 25.15 -2.06
C LEU A 42 -13.94 23.64 -1.79
N HIS A 43 -14.03 22.84 -2.86
CA HIS A 43 -14.01 21.39 -2.72
C HIS A 43 -12.61 20.86 -2.39
N LEU A 44 -11.54 21.43 -2.95
CA LEU A 44 -10.17 21.11 -2.63
C LEU A 44 -9.82 21.43 -1.16
N ASP A 45 -10.30 22.55 -0.63
CA ASP A 45 -10.11 22.89 0.78
C ASP A 45 -10.74 21.84 1.70
N ARG A 46 -11.95 21.36 1.38
CA ARG A 46 -12.61 20.28 2.13
C ARG A 46 -11.89 18.94 2.04
N LEU A 47 -11.31 18.60 0.88
CA LEU A 47 -10.50 17.41 0.72
C LEU A 47 -9.20 17.52 1.53
N ARG A 48 -8.60 18.71 1.57
CA ARG A 48 -7.41 19.00 2.38
C ARG A 48 -7.70 18.91 3.88
N GLU A 49 -8.80 19.51 4.36
CA GLU A 49 -9.26 19.38 5.73
C GLU A 49 -9.51 17.92 6.15
N ALA A 50 -9.92 17.08 5.21
CA ALA A 50 -10.10 15.65 5.43
C ALA A 50 -8.78 14.82 5.34
N GLY A 51 -7.63 15.46 5.09
CA GLY A 51 -6.32 14.82 4.96
C GLY A 51 -6.17 13.98 3.68
N LEU A 52 -6.99 14.25 2.65
CA LEU A 52 -6.99 13.48 1.39
C LEU A 52 -6.13 14.14 0.30
N VAL A 53 -5.91 15.44 0.40
CA VAL A 53 -5.20 16.25 -0.59
C VAL A 53 -4.21 17.15 0.12
N GLU A 54 -3.04 17.31 -0.44
CA GLU A 54 -2.03 18.30 -0.06
C GLU A 54 -1.90 19.37 -1.14
N VAL A 55 -1.28 20.51 -0.79
CA VAL A 55 -1.05 21.62 -1.69
C VAL A 55 0.37 22.14 -1.57
N GLU A 56 1.01 22.33 -2.69
CA GLU A 56 2.33 22.95 -2.82
C GLU A 56 2.25 24.25 -3.61
N ALA A 57 2.95 25.29 -3.14
CA ALA A 57 3.06 26.55 -3.86
C ALA A 57 4.28 26.52 -4.78
N VAL A 58 4.06 26.46 -6.10
CA VAL A 58 5.13 26.37 -7.09
C VAL A 58 5.36 27.74 -7.74
N HIS A 59 6.62 28.21 -7.66
CA HIS A 59 7.08 29.42 -8.34
C HIS A 59 7.65 29.06 -9.72
N ARG A 60 7.01 29.48 -10.80
CA ARG A 60 7.46 29.20 -12.17
C ARG A 60 8.48 30.23 -12.70
N GLY A 61 9.32 30.79 -11.84
CA GLY A 61 10.47 31.63 -12.26
C GLY A 61 10.13 32.99 -12.87
N THR A 62 8.87 33.38 -13.00
CA THR A 62 8.42 34.72 -13.49
C THR A 62 7.83 35.52 -12.31
N VAL A 63 7.93 36.84 -12.38
CA VAL A 63 7.27 37.73 -11.42
C VAL A 63 5.77 37.50 -11.50
N GLY A 64 5.20 36.89 -10.46
CA GLY A 64 3.77 36.53 -10.38
C GLY A 64 3.40 35.80 -9.09
N ARG A 65 2.10 35.66 -8.87
CA ARG A 65 1.58 34.91 -7.72
C ARG A 65 1.91 33.41 -7.87
N PRO A 66 2.40 32.72 -6.81
CA PRO A 66 2.64 31.28 -6.86
C PRO A 66 1.40 30.51 -7.33
N THR A 67 1.62 29.49 -8.14
CA THR A 67 0.56 28.56 -8.52
C THR A 67 0.47 27.47 -7.47
N HIS A 68 -0.72 27.24 -6.95
CA HIS A 68 -0.99 26.11 -6.05
C HIS A 68 -1.21 24.85 -6.87
N ILE A 69 -0.41 23.82 -6.62
CA ILE A 69 -0.55 22.47 -7.18
C ILE A 69 -1.07 21.56 -6.07
N TYR A 70 -2.13 20.87 -6.38
CA TYR A 70 -2.78 19.91 -5.48
C TYR A 70 -2.44 18.49 -5.90
N SER A 71 -2.12 17.65 -4.95
CA SER A 71 -1.85 16.21 -5.12
C SER A 71 -2.53 15.41 -4.02
N LEU A 72 -2.61 14.10 -4.20
CA LEU A 72 -3.08 13.24 -3.11
C LEU A 72 -2.09 13.33 -1.94
N ALA A 73 -2.62 13.41 -0.72
CA ALA A 73 -1.80 13.38 0.49
C ALA A 73 -1.11 12.00 0.64
N PRO A 74 0.11 11.94 1.20
CA PRO A 74 0.76 10.68 1.53
C PRO A 74 -0.14 9.81 2.40
N GLY A 75 -0.41 8.57 1.96
CA GLY A 75 -1.32 7.64 2.65
C GLY A 75 -2.81 7.87 2.37
N ALA A 76 -3.17 8.78 1.48
CA ALA A 76 -4.54 8.87 0.97
C ALA A 76 -4.93 7.56 0.26
N PRO A 77 -6.16 7.03 0.47
CA PRO A 77 -6.56 5.75 -0.10
C PRO A 77 -6.60 5.82 -1.63
N GLY A 78 -5.95 4.86 -2.30
CA GLY A 78 -5.96 4.75 -3.77
C GLY A 78 -7.37 4.53 -4.36
N LEU A 79 -8.31 4.02 -3.57
CA LEU A 79 -9.70 3.73 -3.95
C LEU A 79 -9.84 2.88 -5.22
N GLY A 80 -8.80 2.14 -5.61
CA GLY A 80 -8.79 1.35 -6.84
C GLY A 80 -8.66 2.17 -8.13
N PHE A 81 -8.28 3.45 -8.03
CA PHE A 81 -8.04 4.31 -9.19
C PHE A 81 -6.58 4.30 -9.67
N ASP A 82 -5.76 3.43 -9.07
CA ASP A 82 -4.40 3.24 -9.56
C ASP A 82 -4.43 2.87 -11.05
N PRO A 83 -3.63 3.54 -11.88
CA PRO A 83 -3.61 3.22 -13.30
C PRO A 83 -3.34 1.72 -13.50
N PRO A 84 -4.04 1.04 -14.42
CA PRO A 84 -3.80 -0.37 -14.72
C PRO A 84 -2.36 -0.66 -15.15
N SER A 85 -1.60 0.39 -15.47
CA SER A 85 -0.16 0.33 -15.75
C SER A 85 0.69 -0.24 -14.60
N TYR A 86 0.33 -0.01 -13.33
CA TYR A 86 1.06 -0.63 -12.21
C TYR A 86 0.83 -2.13 -12.12
N THR A 87 -0.41 -2.59 -12.31
CA THR A 87 -0.73 -4.03 -12.38
C THR A 87 -0.03 -4.67 -13.57
N LEU A 88 -0.06 -4.03 -14.74
CA LEU A 88 0.66 -4.50 -15.92
C LEU A 88 2.17 -4.57 -15.67
N LEU A 89 2.76 -3.50 -15.13
CA LEU A 89 4.20 -3.45 -14.85
C LEU A 89 4.61 -4.53 -13.83
N SER A 90 3.83 -4.72 -12.77
CA SER A 90 4.08 -5.75 -11.76
C SER A 90 4.06 -7.14 -12.39
N GLY A 91 3.07 -7.42 -13.25
CA GLY A 91 2.98 -8.69 -13.97
C GLY A 91 4.16 -8.92 -14.92
N LEU A 92 4.58 -7.87 -15.66
CA LEU A 92 5.74 -7.96 -16.54
C LEU A 92 7.06 -8.16 -15.78
N LEU A 93 7.22 -7.52 -14.61
CA LEU A 93 8.38 -7.72 -13.75
C LEU A 93 8.40 -9.11 -13.14
N ALA A 94 7.25 -9.65 -12.71
CA ALA A 94 7.15 -11.03 -12.22
C ALA A 94 7.49 -12.04 -13.33
N ALA A 95 6.95 -11.86 -14.53
CA ALA A 95 7.28 -12.69 -15.69
C ALA A 95 8.77 -12.60 -16.07
N LEU A 96 9.37 -11.42 -15.97
CA LEU A 96 10.82 -11.25 -16.21
C LEU A 96 11.64 -11.97 -15.14
N ALA A 97 11.28 -11.85 -13.85
CA ALA A 97 11.96 -12.53 -12.75
C ALA A 97 11.92 -14.07 -12.95
N GLU A 98 10.76 -14.64 -13.24
CA GLU A 98 10.62 -16.05 -13.54
C GLU A 98 11.49 -16.46 -14.74
N ARG A 99 11.49 -15.68 -15.82
CA ARG A 99 12.25 -15.96 -17.04
C ARG A 99 13.76 -15.96 -16.84
N VAL A 100 14.27 -15.15 -15.91
CA VAL A 100 15.70 -15.12 -15.55
C VAL A 100 16.05 -16.15 -14.49
N GLY A 101 15.10 -16.96 -14.05
CA GLY A 101 15.29 -18.07 -13.14
C GLY A 101 15.24 -17.71 -11.66
N ALA A 102 14.64 -16.55 -11.30
CA ALA A 102 14.39 -16.26 -9.90
C ALA A 102 13.39 -17.27 -9.32
N ASP A 103 13.70 -17.78 -8.14
CA ASP A 103 12.92 -18.81 -7.46
C ASP A 103 12.37 -18.32 -6.08
N GLY A 104 11.74 -19.22 -5.34
CA GLY A 104 11.19 -18.94 -4.03
C GLY A 104 12.26 -18.60 -2.98
N VAL A 105 13.49 -19.04 -3.16
CA VAL A 105 14.60 -18.76 -2.21
C VAL A 105 15.01 -17.30 -2.34
N GLU A 106 15.32 -16.85 -3.55
CA GLU A 106 15.62 -15.44 -3.82
C GLU A 106 14.45 -14.52 -3.43
N ALA A 107 13.21 -14.94 -3.74
CA ALA A 107 12.02 -14.19 -3.36
C ALA A 107 11.91 -14.04 -1.83
N THR A 108 12.15 -15.13 -1.07
CA THR A 108 12.15 -15.10 0.40
C THR A 108 13.25 -14.18 0.94
N GLU A 109 14.45 -14.22 0.36
CA GLU A 109 15.57 -13.37 0.79
C GLU A 109 15.28 -11.88 0.57
N ILE A 110 14.73 -11.52 -0.59
CA ILE A 110 14.30 -10.15 -0.90
C ILE A 110 13.20 -9.70 0.06
N GLY A 111 12.21 -10.55 0.28
CA GLY A 111 11.13 -10.30 1.23
C GLY A 111 11.66 -10.09 2.64
N ARG A 112 12.61 -10.91 3.10
CA ARG A 112 13.22 -10.83 4.42
C ARG A 112 14.00 -9.53 4.61
N ALA A 113 14.76 -9.10 3.61
CA ALA A 113 15.49 -7.83 3.65
C ALA A 113 14.54 -6.64 3.78
N TRP A 114 13.45 -6.63 3.02
CA TRP A 114 12.42 -5.60 3.10
C TRP A 114 11.68 -5.65 4.44
N GLY A 115 11.33 -6.83 4.93
CA GLY A 115 10.67 -7.04 6.22
C GLY A 115 11.50 -6.55 7.40
N ALA A 116 12.81 -6.79 7.39
CA ALA A 116 13.72 -6.26 8.39
C ALA A 116 13.75 -4.72 8.39
N GLU A 117 13.76 -4.08 7.22
CA GLU A 117 13.67 -2.62 7.13
C GLU A 117 12.34 -2.09 7.69
N ALA A 118 11.22 -2.78 7.43
CA ALA A 118 9.92 -2.45 8.00
C ALA A 118 9.91 -2.64 9.53
N GLY A 119 10.52 -3.71 10.03
CA GLY A 119 10.71 -3.99 11.46
C GLY A 119 11.46 -2.89 12.19
N ARG A 120 12.52 -2.33 11.58
CA ARG A 120 13.26 -1.19 12.14
C ARG A 120 12.44 0.09 12.28
N ARG A 121 11.45 0.29 11.41
CA ARG A 121 10.58 1.48 11.44
C ARG A 121 9.43 1.37 12.43
N THR A 122 9.08 0.16 12.87
CA THR A 122 8.00 -0.02 13.84
C THR A 122 8.39 0.46 15.23
N ARG A 123 7.40 0.91 16.00
CA ARG A 123 7.56 1.22 17.42
C ARG A 123 7.05 0.09 18.33
N SER A 124 6.46 -0.95 17.73
CA SER A 124 5.97 -2.10 18.49
C SER A 124 7.13 -2.90 19.07
N ARG A 125 6.98 -3.37 20.30
CA ARG A 125 7.90 -4.32 20.96
C ARG A 125 7.44 -5.77 20.84
N SER A 126 6.24 -6.01 20.33
CA SER A 126 5.71 -7.34 20.04
C SER A 126 5.87 -7.61 18.55
N CYS A 127 6.59 -8.66 18.18
CA CYS A 127 6.78 -9.07 16.79
C CYS A 127 5.45 -9.41 16.12
N VAL A 128 4.50 -10.02 16.83
CA VAL A 128 3.17 -10.34 16.32
C VAL A 128 2.38 -9.07 16.02
N ALA A 129 2.37 -8.10 16.95
CA ALA A 129 1.69 -6.83 16.71
C ALA A 129 2.37 -5.97 15.62
N ALA A 130 3.69 -6.04 15.50
CA ALA A 130 4.43 -5.39 14.43
C ALA A 130 4.08 -5.99 13.07
N LEU A 131 4.04 -7.32 12.98
CA LEU A 131 3.66 -8.05 11.77
C LEU A 131 2.22 -7.71 11.37
N ALA A 132 1.26 -7.80 12.30
CA ALA A 132 -0.14 -7.49 12.04
C ALA A 132 -0.30 -6.05 11.49
N GLY A 133 0.29 -5.06 12.17
CA GLY A 133 0.18 -3.66 11.77
C GLY A 133 0.81 -3.37 10.40
N GLU A 134 1.93 -4.02 10.06
CA GLU A 134 2.54 -3.85 8.74
C GLU A 134 1.72 -4.55 7.65
N MET A 135 1.16 -5.72 7.93
CA MET A 135 0.26 -6.41 7.01
C MET A 135 -1.03 -5.61 6.75
N GLU A 136 -1.63 -5.02 7.79
CA GLU A 136 -2.76 -4.08 7.61
C GLU A 136 -2.39 -2.89 6.72
N ARG A 137 -1.21 -2.30 6.94
CA ARG A 137 -0.71 -1.18 6.14
C ARG A 137 -0.52 -1.55 4.67
N LEU A 138 -0.11 -2.78 4.39
CA LEU A 138 0.04 -3.34 3.04
C LEU A 138 -1.29 -3.75 2.40
N GLY A 139 -2.40 -3.72 3.14
CA GLY A 139 -3.74 -4.04 2.63
C GLY A 139 -4.17 -5.49 2.82
N PHE A 140 -3.42 -6.28 3.59
CA PHE A 140 -3.90 -7.55 4.12
C PHE A 140 -4.90 -7.33 5.25
N GLU A 141 -5.72 -8.31 5.54
CA GLU A 141 -6.63 -8.32 6.69
C GLU A 141 -6.19 -9.45 7.64
N PRO A 142 -5.23 -9.17 8.55
CA PRO A 142 -4.73 -10.19 9.47
C PRO A 142 -5.74 -10.49 10.57
N ALA A 143 -6.07 -11.77 10.76
CA ALA A 143 -6.82 -12.28 11.89
C ALA A 143 -5.87 -13.12 12.77
N THR A 144 -5.62 -12.68 14.00
CA THR A 144 -4.64 -13.31 14.89
C THR A 144 -5.33 -14.05 16.02
N GLU A 145 -4.92 -15.31 16.24
CA GLU A 145 -5.30 -16.14 17.36
C GLU A 145 -4.05 -16.56 18.12
N THR A 146 -4.02 -16.35 19.44
CA THR A 146 -2.87 -16.72 20.27
C THR A 146 -3.25 -17.84 21.23
N ALA A 147 -2.49 -18.91 21.22
CA ALA A 147 -2.63 -20.06 22.11
C ALA A 147 -1.28 -20.39 22.77
N GLY A 148 -1.15 -20.07 24.05
CA GLY A 148 0.11 -20.25 24.79
C GLY A 148 1.24 -19.39 24.21
N GLN A 149 2.29 -20.01 23.73
CA GLN A 149 3.45 -19.34 23.13
C GLN A 149 3.41 -19.29 21.58
N THR A 150 2.31 -19.70 20.95
CA THR A 150 2.16 -19.66 19.51
C THR A 150 1.05 -18.67 19.13
N SER A 151 1.33 -17.84 18.16
CA SER A 151 0.36 -16.93 17.54
C SER A 151 0.19 -17.29 16.08
N ASP A 152 -1.00 -17.71 15.72
CA ASP A 152 -1.43 -17.97 14.35
C ASP A 152 -2.08 -16.73 13.76
N MET A 153 -1.62 -16.29 12.61
CA MET A 153 -2.18 -15.16 11.89
C MET A 153 -2.64 -15.60 10.50
N ALA A 154 -3.94 -15.53 10.26
CA ALA A 154 -4.54 -15.77 8.95
C ALA A 154 -4.72 -14.45 8.20
N PHE A 155 -4.41 -14.43 6.90
CA PHE A 155 -4.56 -13.25 6.04
C PHE A 155 -5.82 -13.44 5.19
N THR A 156 -6.96 -12.91 5.68
CA THR A 156 -8.29 -13.11 5.06
C THR A 156 -8.44 -12.37 3.74
N ARG A 157 -7.56 -11.42 3.46
CA ARG A 157 -7.44 -10.72 2.19
C ARG A 157 -5.99 -10.71 1.73
N CYS A 158 -5.77 -11.04 0.46
CA CYS A 158 -4.47 -10.88 -0.21
C CYS A 158 -4.56 -9.72 -1.21
N PRO A 159 -3.84 -8.61 -1.00
CA PRO A 159 -3.82 -7.48 -1.94
C PRO A 159 -3.12 -7.83 -3.26
N PHE A 160 -2.34 -8.91 -3.28
CA PHE A 160 -1.58 -9.40 -4.44
C PHE A 160 -2.22 -10.63 -5.09
N ARG A 161 -3.50 -10.94 -4.81
CA ARG A 161 -4.13 -12.21 -5.20
C ARG A 161 -3.92 -12.56 -6.67
N GLU A 162 -4.18 -11.63 -7.60
CA GLU A 162 -4.01 -11.88 -9.03
C GLU A 162 -2.56 -12.25 -9.40
N LEU A 163 -1.57 -11.57 -8.82
CA LEU A 163 -0.16 -11.89 -9.03
C LEU A 163 0.24 -13.19 -8.31
N ALA A 164 -0.31 -13.45 -7.12
CA ALA A 164 -0.03 -14.66 -6.37
C ALA A 164 -0.60 -15.90 -7.06
N GLU A 165 -1.73 -15.79 -7.75
CA GLU A 165 -2.30 -16.85 -8.56
C GLU A 165 -1.51 -17.11 -9.85
N ALA A 166 -0.95 -16.04 -10.46
CA ALA A 166 -0.14 -16.15 -11.68
C ALA A 166 1.31 -16.58 -11.41
N TYR A 167 1.91 -16.10 -10.31
CA TYR A 167 3.33 -16.29 -9.96
C TYR A 167 3.48 -16.66 -8.47
N PRO A 168 2.92 -17.77 -8.01
CA PRO A 168 2.85 -18.13 -6.59
C PRO A 168 4.22 -18.30 -5.95
N GLU A 169 5.14 -18.94 -6.67
CA GLU A 169 6.49 -19.21 -6.20
C GLU A 169 7.22 -17.90 -5.81
N LEU A 170 7.04 -16.86 -6.61
CA LEU A 170 7.65 -15.55 -6.32
C LEU A 170 6.85 -14.78 -5.28
N VAL A 171 5.56 -14.57 -5.50
CA VAL A 171 4.75 -13.64 -4.71
C VAL A 171 4.49 -14.16 -3.29
N CYS A 172 4.19 -15.45 -3.13
CA CYS A 172 3.95 -16.02 -1.81
C CYS A 172 5.23 -16.12 -0.99
N ASN A 173 6.37 -16.43 -1.62
CA ASN A 173 7.65 -16.47 -0.93
C ASN A 173 8.19 -15.07 -0.59
N LEU A 174 7.90 -14.03 -1.39
CA LEU A 174 8.12 -12.64 -0.98
C LEU A 174 7.34 -12.31 0.30
N HIS A 175 6.06 -12.66 0.38
CA HIS A 175 5.23 -12.44 1.57
C HIS A 175 5.74 -13.21 2.78
N ARG A 176 6.15 -14.48 2.60
CA ARG A 176 6.81 -15.27 3.63
C ARG A 176 8.05 -14.55 4.18
N GLY A 177 8.94 -14.15 3.28
CA GLY A 177 10.16 -13.43 3.64
C GLY A 177 9.89 -12.14 4.40
N ILE A 178 8.91 -11.34 3.95
CA ILE A 178 8.48 -10.11 4.65
C ILE A 178 8.09 -10.44 6.11
N SER A 179 7.29 -11.47 6.31
CA SER A 179 6.85 -11.90 7.65
C SER A 179 8.03 -12.33 8.52
N GLU A 180 8.92 -13.15 7.98
CA GLU A 180 10.14 -13.62 8.67
C GLU A 180 11.06 -12.44 9.03
N GLY A 181 11.26 -11.50 8.12
CA GLY A 181 12.12 -10.33 8.32
C GLY A 181 11.61 -9.40 9.42
N ILE A 182 10.30 -9.13 9.46
CA ILE A 182 9.67 -8.29 10.51
C ILE A 182 9.84 -8.96 11.87
N VAL A 183 9.47 -10.25 11.98
CA VAL A 183 9.52 -10.99 13.24
C VAL A 183 10.96 -11.07 13.78
N ALA A 184 11.92 -11.38 12.93
CA ALA A 184 13.34 -11.47 13.31
C ALA A 184 13.92 -10.12 13.75
N GLU A 185 13.60 -9.02 13.08
CA GLU A 185 14.14 -7.70 13.39
C GLU A 185 13.57 -7.13 14.71
N VAL A 186 12.26 -7.30 14.94
CA VAL A 186 11.62 -6.86 16.18
C VAL A 186 12.04 -7.74 17.37
N GLY A 187 12.29 -9.03 17.10
CA GLY A 187 12.65 -10.01 18.12
C GLY A 187 11.49 -10.47 19.00
N GLY A 188 11.77 -11.38 19.94
CA GLY A 188 10.76 -11.95 20.84
C GLY A 188 9.88 -13.01 20.17
N GLY A 189 10.27 -13.54 19.01
CA GLY A 189 9.58 -14.64 18.35
C GLY A 189 10.30 -15.15 17.11
N THR A 190 9.79 -16.23 16.54
CA THR A 190 10.31 -16.87 15.33
C THR A 190 9.14 -17.38 14.49
N VAL A 191 9.19 -17.19 13.19
CA VAL A 191 8.22 -17.81 12.26
C VAL A 191 8.54 -19.29 12.16
N GLU A 192 7.61 -20.15 12.60
CA GLU A 192 7.75 -21.61 12.56
C GLU A 192 7.17 -22.20 11.27
N ASP A 193 6.05 -21.66 10.82
CA ASP A 193 5.38 -22.13 9.63
C ASP A 193 4.76 -20.98 8.84
N PHE A 194 4.70 -21.16 7.52
CA PHE A 194 4.03 -20.25 6.59
C PHE A 194 3.33 -21.06 5.51
N ALA A 195 2.01 -21.22 5.65
CA ALA A 195 1.17 -21.82 4.64
C ALA A 195 0.78 -20.78 3.59
N THR A 196 1.15 -21.00 2.33
CA THR A 196 0.83 -20.12 1.19
C THR A 196 -0.64 -20.26 0.78
N LEU A 197 -1.11 -19.42 -0.15
CA LEU A 197 -2.45 -19.57 -0.76
C LEU A 197 -2.66 -20.93 -1.46
N TYR A 198 -1.58 -21.56 -1.92
CA TYR A 198 -1.63 -22.91 -2.51
C TYR A 198 -1.87 -24.00 -1.49
N ASP A 199 -1.27 -23.83 -0.30
CA ASP A 199 -1.39 -24.81 0.78
C ASP A 199 -2.71 -24.63 1.51
N ARG A 200 -3.15 -23.39 1.66
CA ARG A 200 -4.34 -23.04 2.43
C ARG A 200 -4.91 -21.66 2.06
N ASP A 201 -6.21 -21.56 1.88
CA ASP A 201 -6.94 -20.29 1.75
C ASP A 201 -7.80 -20.07 3.01
N PRO A 202 -7.59 -19.00 3.80
CA PRO A 202 -6.56 -17.96 3.65
C PRO A 202 -5.16 -18.47 4.03
N CYS A 203 -4.13 -17.85 3.44
CA CYS A 203 -2.74 -18.14 3.84
C CYS A 203 -2.52 -17.78 5.31
N ARG A 204 -1.56 -18.45 5.96
CA ARG A 204 -1.35 -18.34 7.41
C ARG A 204 0.14 -18.32 7.75
N VAL A 205 0.49 -17.60 8.80
CA VAL A 205 1.80 -17.64 9.45
C VAL A 205 1.63 -18.05 10.91
N SER A 206 2.49 -18.95 11.38
CA SER A 206 2.60 -19.34 12.79
C SER A 206 3.89 -18.77 13.38
N VAL A 207 3.76 -18.03 14.48
CA VAL A 207 4.88 -17.37 15.18
C VAL A 207 4.98 -17.92 16.58
N ALA A 208 6.12 -18.56 16.89
CA ALA A 208 6.47 -18.88 18.28
C ALA A 208 6.98 -17.63 18.98
N VAL A 209 6.41 -17.31 20.13
CA VAL A 209 6.75 -16.14 20.95
C VAL A 209 7.58 -16.60 22.15
N SER A 210 8.71 -15.96 22.38
CA SER A 210 9.66 -16.26 23.46
C SER A 210 9.56 -15.29 24.65
#